data_933a269d22efa1670966e2fd5dbd4be3
#
_entry.id   933a269d22efa1670966e2fd5dbd4be3
#
_cell.length_a   1.000
_cell.length_b   1.000
_cell.length_c   1.000
_cell.angle_alpha   90.00
_cell.angle_beta   90.00
_cell.angle_gamma   90.00
#
_symmetry.space_group_name_H-M   'P 1'
#
loop_
_entity.id
_entity.type
_entity.pdbx_description
1 polymer ?
#
loop_
_entity_poly.entity_id
_entity_poly.type
_entity_poly.pdbx_seq_one_letter_code
_entity_poly.pdbx_strand_id
1 'polypeptide(L)'
;MPYTKENFDDWIFFLSDKMDYFTGEFAREQGLTLDYTPESLDALEHWLLGKYEKSMDLVEDKTPYGNDYRLADLCGIYVGEVYRRQLGGSWYMILDQPKNVYYKLPSLIYDTRTGP
;
A
#
# COMPACT_ATOMS: atom_id res chain seq x y z
N MET A 1 7.10 -13.40 -4.38
CA MET A 1 7.59 -14.36 -3.41
C MET A 1 6.74 -14.38 -2.15
N PRO A 2 6.30 -15.55 -1.66
CA PRO A 2 5.48 -15.58 -0.45
C PRO A 2 6.29 -15.16 0.79
N TYR A 3 5.62 -14.53 1.73
CA TYR A 3 6.21 -14.10 2.99
C TYR A 3 6.16 -15.21 4.02
N THR A 4 7.16 -15.28 4.90
CA THR A 4 7.07 -16.02 6.15
C THR A 4 6.38 -15.14 7.20
N LYS A 5 6.03 -15.70 8.35
CA LYS A 5 5.47 -14.90 9.45
C LYS A 5 6.46 -13.80 9.89
N GLU A 6 7.76 -14.14 9.95
CA GLU A 6 8.80 -13.18 10.30
C GLU A 6 8.87 -12.04 9.28
N ASN A 7 8.80 -12.38 7.98
CA ASN A 7 8.77 -11.36 6.92
C ASN A 7 7.55 -10.45 7.05
N PHE A 8 6.40 -11.01 7.39
CA PHE A 8 5.18 -10.22 7.58
C PHE A 8 5.31 -9.28 8.77
N ASP A 9 5.87 -9.76 9.89
CA ASP A 9 6.09 -8.92 11.07
C ASP A 9 7.04 -7.76 10.75
N ASP A 10 8.11 -8.01 9.98
CA ASP A 10 9.01 -6.97 9.52
C ASP A 10 8.30 -5.99 8.58
N TRP A 11 7.46 -6.50 7.69
CA TRP A 11 6.69 -5.68 6.77
C TRP A 11 5.78 -4.70 7.53
N ILE A 12 5.07 -5.19 8.55
CA ILE A 12 4.22 -4.35 9.40
C ILE A 12 5.07 -3.31 10.14
N PHE A 13 6.23 -3.73 10.65
CA PHE A 13 7.13 -2.84 11.39
C PHE A 13 7.59 -1.66 10.54
N PHE A 14 7.94 -1.92 9.28
CA PHE A 14 8.43 -0.88 8.38
C PHE A 14 7.34 -0.16 7.61
N LEU A 15 6.09 -0.58 7.72
CA LEU A 15 4.98 0.06 7.02
C LEU A 15 4.86 1.53 7.40
N SER A 16 4.99 1.84 8.68
CA SER A 16 4.90 3.20 9.18
C SER A 16 5.98 4.10 8.55
N ASP A 17 7.22 3.60 8.46
CA ASP A 17 8.32 4.37 7.86
C ASP A 17 8.07 4.64 6.39
N LYS A 18 7.56 3.64 5.66
CA LYS A 18 7.23 3.80 4.23
C LYS A 18 6.14 4.85 4.05
N MET A 19 5.12 4.83 4.89
CA MET A 19 4.02 5.79 4.79
C MET A 19 4.43 7.18 5.23
N ASP A 20 5.29 7.31 6.23
CA ASP A 20 5.84 8.60 6.62
C ASP A 20 6.60 9.25 5.46
N TYR A 21 7.41 8.47 4.75
CA TYR A 21 8.09 8.94 3.56
C TYR A 21 7.10 9.34 2.46
N PHE A 22 6.16 8.46 2.16
CA PHE A 22 5.25 8.61 1.02
C PHE A 22 4.31 9.81 1.20
N THR A 23 3.75 9.98 2.40
CA THR A 23 2.81 11.07 2.68
C THR A 23 3.49 12.39 3.02
N GLY A 24 4.78 12.35 3.37
CA GLY A 24 5.56 13.53 3.72
C GLY A 24 6.47 13.98 2.58
N GLU A 25 7.65 13.43 2.53
CA GLU A 25 8.69 13.87 1.60
C GLU A 25 8.29 13.69 0.14
N PHE A 26 7.84 12.47 -0.22
CA PHE A 26 7.42 12.19 -1.58
C PHE A 26 6.25 13.08 -2.01
N ALA A 27 5.21 13.17 -1.19
CA ALA A 27 4.04 13.97 -1.52
C ALA A 27 4.41 15.44 -1.72
N ARG A 28 5.24 15.98 -0.84
CA ARG A 28 5.70 17.36 -0.95
C ARG A 28 6.48 17.60 -2.25
N GLU A 29 7.38 16.70 -2.60
CA GLU A 29 8.19 16.82 -3.81
C GLU A 29 7.35 16.75 -5.08
N GLN A 30 6.26 15.96 -5.06
CA GLN A 30 5.38 15.78 -6.20
C GLN A 30 4.18 16.73 -6.24
N GLY A 31 4.06 17.60 -5.23
CA GLY A 31 2.94 18.53 -5.16
C GLY A 31 1.61 17.86 -4.86
N LEU A 32 1.65 16.75 -4.13
CA LEU A 32 0.47 15.99 -3.75
C LEU A 32 0.13 16.20 -2.27
N THR A 33 -1.15 16.07 -1.94
CA THR A 33 -1.61 15.99 -0.55
C THR A 33 -2.13 14.58 -0.30
N LEU A 34 -1.34 13.78 0.40
CA LEU A 34 -1.68 12.39 0.70
C LEU A 34 -2.03 12.30 2.20
N ASP A 35 -3.30 12.53 2.50
CA ASP A 35 -3.82 12.66 3.87
C ASP A 35 -4.78 11.53 4.25
N TYR A 36 -4.70 10.40 3.54
CA TYR A 36 -5.52 9.20 3.76
C TYR A 36 -7.02 9.41 3.51
N THR A 37 -7.40 10.46 2.78
CA THR A 37 -8.79 10.68 2.39
C THR A 37 -9.07 10.01 1.05
N PRO A 38 -10.35 9.72 0.73
CA PRO A 38 -10.71 9.23 -0.61
C PRO A 38 -10.29 10.21 -1.70
N GLU A 39 -10.37 11.52 -1.45
CA GLU A 39 -9.97 12.56 -2.40
C GLU A 39 -8.48 12.46 -2.73
N SER A 40 -7.65 12.06 -1.77
CA SER A 40 -6.22 11.88 -2.02
C SER A 40 -5.94 10.72 -2.96
N LEU A 41 -6.80 9.70 -2.98
CA LEU A 41 -6.68 8.60 -3.95
C LEU A 41 -6.93 9.10 -5.37
N ASP A 42 -7.91 9.97 -5.56
CA ASP A 42 -8.18 10.56 -6.87
C ASP A 42 -6.99 11.40 -7.34
N ALA A 43 -6.40 12.17 -6.45
CA ALA A 43 -5.23 12.98 -6.77
C ALA A 43 -4.03 12.10 -7.14
N LEU A 44 -3.81 11.01 -6.40
CA LEU A 44 -2.73 10.08 -6.68
C LEU A 44 -2.94 9.37 -8.02
N GLU A 45 -4.17 8.93 -8.30
CA GLU A 45 -4.52 8.30 -9.56
C GLU A 45 -4.25 9.24 -10.73
N HIS A 46 -4.69 10.48 -10.62
CA HIS A 46 -4.47 11.48 -11.66
C HIS A 46 -2.97 11.70 -11.91
N TRP A 47 -2.17 11.77 -10.85
CA TRP A 47 -0.72 11.90 -10.97
C TRP A 47 -0.10 10.68 -11.66
N LEU A 48 -0.54 9.47 -11.30
CA LEU A 48 -0.05 8.23 -11.91
C LEU A 48 -0.39 8.14 -13.39
N LEU A 49 -1.61 8.54 -13.77
CA LEU A 49 -2.04 8.52 -15.17
C LEU A 49 -1.23 9.51 -16.01
N GLY A 50 -0.75 10.60 -15.41
CA GLY A 50 0.14 11.53 -16.10
C GLY A 50 1.56 11.01 -16.25
N LYS A 51 1.98 10.05 -15.44
CA LYS A 51 3.33 9.50 -15.45
C LYS A 51 3.45 8.17 -16.20
N TYR A 52 2.42 7.34 -16.13
CA TYR A 52 2.42 5.99 -16.73
C TYR A 52 1.18 5.82 -17.61
N GLU A 53 1.37 5.27 -18.81
CA GLU A 53 0.25 5.00 -19.71
C GLU A 53 -0.59 3.80 -19.27
N LYS A 54 0.07 2.80 -18.68
CA LYS A 54 -0.56 1.55 -18.28
C LYS A 54 -0.14 1.18 -16.87
N SER A 55 -1.00 0.50 -16.15
CA SER A 55 -0.67 0.03 -14.80
C SER A 55 0.54 -0.91 -14.78
N MET A 56 0.75 -1.69 -15.85
CA MET A 56 1.92 -2.57 -15.95
C MET A 56 3.22 -1.76 -16.01
N ASP A 57 3.20 -0.58 -16.63
CA ASP A 57 4.39 0.29 -16.69
C ASP A 57 4.82 0.71 -15.28
N LEU A 58 3.86 0.98 -14.40
CA LEU A 58 4.15 1.27 -13.00
C LEU A 58 4.76 0.07 -12.28
N VAL A 59 4.19 -1.12 -12.49
CA VAL A 59 4.68 -2.35 -11.85
C VAL A 59 6.09 -2.70 -12.32
N GLU A 60 6.37 -2.49 -13.60
CA GLU A 60 7.68 -2.79 -14.20
C GLU A 60 8.75 -1.74 -13.88
N ASP A 61 8.33 -0.54 -13.49
CA ASP A 61 9.29 0.51 -13.10
C ASP A 61 9.95 0.12 -11.79
N LYS A 62 11.25 -0.16 -11.85
CA LYS A 62 12.06 -0.58 -10.72
C LYS A 62 12.85 0.57 -10.08
N THR A 63 12.56 1.81 -10.51
CA THR A 63 13.21 2.98 -9.95
C THR A 63 12.88 3.09 -8.45
N PRO A 64 13.89 3.12 -7.57
CA PRO A 64 13.62 3.24 -6.14
C PRO A 64 13.27 4.67 -5.75
N TYR A 65 12.42 4.78 -4.74
CA TYR A 65 12.12 6.03 -4.07
C TYR A 65 12.46 5.83 -2.60
N GLY A 66 13.07 6.81 -1.97
CA GLY A 66 13.41 6.76 -0.56
C GLY A 66 13.84 5.38 -0.04
N ASN A 67 15.10 5.15 0.22
CA ASN A 67 15.63 3.89 0.76
C ASN A 67 15.18 2.65 -0.02
N ASP A 68 15.23 2.73 -1.35
CA ASP A 68 14.89 1.63 -2.26
C ASP A 68 13.39 1.26 -2.28
N TYR A 69 12.51 2.11 -1.74
CA TYR A 69 11.08 1.89 -1.86
C TYR A 69 10.63 2.08 -3.31
N ARG A 70 9.94 1.08 -3.83
CA ARG A 70 9.39 1.16 -5.18
C ARG A 70 8.04 1.85 -5.15
N LEU A 71 7.75 2.64 -6.19
CA LEU A 71 6.51 3.40 -6.25
C LEU A 71 5.27 2.50 -6.23
N ALA A 72 5.31 1.37 -6.96
CA ALA A 72 4.20 0.43 -6.95
C ALA A 72 3.90 -0.09 -5.55
N ASP A 73 4.94 -0.41 -4.79
CA ASP A 73 4.80 -0.88 -3.41
C ASP A 73 4.21 0.20 -2.51
N LEU A 74 4.74 1.42 -2.61
CA LEU A 74 4.23 2.56 -1.82
C LEU A 74 2.77 2.85 -2.14
N CYS A 75 2.40 2.86 -3.41
CA CYS A 75 1.01 3.11 -3.83
C CYS A 75 0.08 2.02 -3.32
N GLY A 76 0.48 0.75 -3.42
CA GLY A 76 -0.34 -0.37 -2.94
C GLY A 76 -0.60 -0.28 -1.45
N ILE A 77 0.44 -0.02 -0.66
CA ILE A 77 0.31 0.15 0.79
C ILE A 77 -0.58 1.36 1.11
N TYR A 78 -0.39 2.46 0.40
CA TYR A 78 -1.18 3.67 0.64
C TYR A 78 -2.68 3.44 0.38
N VAL A 79 -3.02 2.81 -0.74
CA VAL A 79 -4.42 2.46 -1.05
C VAL A 79 -5.00 1.60 0.07
N GLY A 80 -4.27 0.57 0.50
CA GLY A 80 -4.69 -0.29 1.60
C GLY A 80 -4.90 0.48 2.90
N GLU A 81 -3.99 1.40 3.21
CA GLU A 81 -4.10 2.21 4.43
C GLU A 81 -5.31 3.17 4.39
N VAL A 82 -5.64 3.73 3.23
CA VAL A 82 -6.84 4.56 3.11
C VAL A 82 -8.08 3.73 3.41
N TYR A 83 -8.21 2.54 2.79
CA TYR A 83 -9.33 1.66 3.06
C TYR A 83 -9.38 1.21 4.51
N ARG A 84 -8.24 0.83 5.09
CA ARG A 84 -8.16 0.42 6.49
C ARG A 84 -8.67 1.51 7.43
N ARG A 85 -8.28 2.76 7.19
CA ARG A 85 -8.69 3.90 8.03
C ARG A 85 -10.16 4.24 7.86
N GLN A 86 -10.70 4.07 6.65
CA GLN A 86 -12.11 4.34 6.37
C GLN A 86 -13.04 3.22 6.88
N LEU A 87 -12.60 1.98 6.80
CA LEU A 87 -13.42 0.81 7.07
C LEU A 87 -13.06 0.06 8.36
N GLY A 88 -11.98 0.46 9.03
CA GLY A 88 -11.59 -0.14 10.29
C GLY A 88 -10.95 -1.52 10.19
N GLY A 89 -10.27 -1.80 9.08
CA GLY A 89 -9.64 -3.08 8.87
C GLY A 89 -8.28 -3.24 9.55
N SER A 90 -7.75 -4.43 9.46
CA SER A 90 -6.41 -4.77 9.96
C SER A 90 -5.63 -5.54 8.91
N TRP A 91 -4.31 -5.36 8.90
CA TRP A 91 -3.43 -6.17 8.06
C TRP A 91 -3.29 -7.57 8.63
N TYR A 92 -3.26 -8.56 7.76
CA TYR A 92 -3.06 -9.95 8.17
C TYR A 92 -2.43 -10.75 7.03
N MET A 93 -2.01 -11.98 7.33
CA MET A 93 -1.47 -12.90 6.35
C MET A 93 -2.03 -14.31 6.60
N ILE A 94 -2.51 -14.95 5.54
CA ILE A 94 -3.01 -16.33 5.62
C ILE A 94 -1.82 -17.28 5.65
N LEU A 95 -1.72 -18.07 6.72
CA LEU A 95 -0.59 -19.00 6.94
C LEU A 95 -0.99 -20.48 6.92
N ASP A 96 -2.29 -20.78 6.93
CA ASP A 96 -2.80 -22.14 7.10
C ASP A 96 -3.62 -22.67 5.93
N GLN A 97 -3.70 -21.91 4.82
CA GLN A 97 -4.48 -22.30 3.64
C GLN A 97 -3.61 -22.18 2.38
N PRO A 98 -2.70 -23.15 2.13
CA PRO A 98 -1.73 -23.03 1.02
C PRO A 98 -2.34 -22.88 -0.36
N LYS A 99 -3.58 -23.29 -0.55
CA LYS A 99 -4.26 -23.18 -1.87
C LYS A 99 -4.99 -21.85 -2.05
N ASN A 100 -5.05 -21.01 -1.02
CA ASN A 100 -5.66 -19.69 -1.11
C ASN A 100 -4.75 -18.77 -1.93
N VAL A 101 -5.35 -17.99 -2.86
CA VAL A 101 -4.59 -17.07 -3.71
C VAL A 101 -3.84 -16.00 -2.93
N TYR A 102 -4.29 -15.70 -1.70
CA TYR A 102 -3.66 -14.72 -0.82
C TYR A 102 -2.70 -15.34 0.18
N TYR A 103 -2.39 -16.64 0.04
CA TYR A 103 -1.49 -17.34 0.94
C TYR A 103 -0.12 -16.65 1.02
N LYS A 104 0.30 -16.34 2.24
CA LYS A 104 1.56 -15.63 2.54
C LYS A 104 1.71 -14.29 1.81
N LEU A 105 0.60 -13.62 1.54
CA LEU A 105 0.61 -12.24 1.03
C LEU A 105 -0.07 -11.32 2.05
N PRO A 106 0.50 -10.12 2.31
CA PRO A 106 -0.18 -9.17 3.18
C PRO A 106 -1.55 -8.81 2.62
N SER A 107 -2.57 -8.87 3.46
CA SER A 107 -3.95 -8.63 3.07
C SER A 107 -4.66 -7.84 4.16
N LEU A 108 -5.82 -7.27 3.82
CA LEU A 108 -6.65 -6.57 4.79
C LEU A 108 -7.86 -7.42 5.17
N ILE A 109 -8.22 -7.39 6.46
CA ILE A 109 -9.44 -7.96 6.96
C ILE A 109 -10.24 -6.86 7.64
N TYR A 110 -11.54 -6.82 7.40
CA TYR A 110 -12.44 -5.82 7.97
C TYR A 110 -13.28 -6.42 9.09
N ASP A 111 -13.57 -5.59 10.09
CA ASP A 111 -14.44 -6.03 11.19
C ASP A 111 -15.91 -5.95 10.73
N THR A 112 -16.45 -7.09 10.33
CA THR A 112 -17.81 -7.17 9.81
C THR A 112 -18.87 -7.01 10.89
N ARG A 113 -18.49 -7.08 12.17
CA ARG A 113 -19.44 -6.88 13.27
C ARG A 113 -19.87 -5.43 13.42
N THR A 114 -19.05 -4.50 12.93
CA THR A 114 -19.35 -3.07 12.96
C THR A 114 -19.83 -2.56 11.60
N GLY A 115 -19.96 -3.47 10.63
CA GLY A 115 -20.37 -3.12 9.29
C GLY A 115 -21.78 -2.55 9.24
N PRO A 116 -22.14 -1.97 8.10
CA PRO A 116 -23.46 -1.37 7.93
C PRO A 116 -24.55 -2.39 8.00
#